data_a913ce9a5b13cff3c55313b562fa1e5d
#
_entry.id   a913ce9a5b13cff3c55313b562fa1e5d
#
_cell.length_a   1.000
_cell.length_b   1.000
_cell.length_c   1.000
_cell.angle_alpha   90.00
_cell.angle_beta   90.00
_cell.angle_gamma   90.00
#
_symmetry.space_group_name_H-M   'P 1'
#
loop_
_entity.id
_entity.type
_entity.pdbx_description
1 polymer ?
#
loop_
_entity_poly.entity_id
_entity_poly.type
_entity_poly.pdbx_seq_one_letter_code
_entity_poly.pdbx_strand_id
1 'polypeptide(L)'
;MEICPYLEETFKILGRSWNGLIINYLSRCNDCSAHFSDMKRDLKTITPRALSLKLSELAQWELVEKQIISTSPVQIIYVLTEKGQALADALHPIEAWAQTYVELTDQRTAK
;
A
#
# COMPACT_ATOMS: atom_id res chain seq x y z
N MET A 1 -12.40 -9.46 -28.65
CA MET A 1 -12.84 -9.21 -27.26
C MET A 1 -12.15 -7.96 -26.73
N GLU A 2 -12.91 -7.13 -26.05
CA GLU A 2 -12.35 -5.91 -25.48
C GLU A 2 -11.83 -6.17 -24.07
N ILE A 3 -10.72 -5.52 -23.75
CA ILE A 3 -10.19 -5.53 -22.38
C ILE A 3 -10.92 -4.46 -21.60
N CYS A 4 -11.29 -4.78 -20.35
CA CYS A 4 -11.97 -3.84 -19.48
C CYS A 4 -11.09 -2.61 -19.24
N PRO A 5 -11.50 -1.42 -19.71
CA PRO A 5 -10.66 -0.23 -19.56
C PRO A 5 -10.48 0.19 -18.10
N TYR A 6 -11.44 -0.10 -17.24
CA TYR A 6 -11.31 0.20 -15.82
C TYR A 6 -10.24 -0.64 -15.16
N LEU A 7 -10.23 -1.94 -15.49
CA LEU A 7 -9.22 -2.84 -14.94
C LEU A 7 -7.85 -2.52 -15.49
N GLU A 8 -7.78 -2.14 -16.76
CA GLU A 8 -6.54 -1.74 -17.40
C GLU A 8 -5.91 -0.54 -16.66
N GLU A 9 -6.72 0.47 -16.33
CA GLU A 9 -6.24 1.63 -15.57
C GLU A 9 -5.81 1.23 -14.16
N THR A 10 -6.58 0.34 -13.52
CA THR A 10 -6.26 -0.12 -12.17
C THR A 10 -4.90 -0.81 -12.13
N PHE A 11 -4.60 -1.62 -13.13
CA PHE A 11 -3.31 -2.31 -13.14
C PHE A 11 -2.12 -1.38 -13.44
N LYS A 12 -2.36 -0.18 -13.93
CA LYS A 12 -1.28 0.78 -14.05
C LYS A 12 -0.72 1.19 -12.69
N ILE A 13 -1.57 1.24 -11.67
CA ILE A 13 -1.11 1.56 -10.32
C ILE A 13 -0.72 0.30 -9.55
N LEU A 14 -1.53 -0.76 -9.62
CA LEU A 14 -1.24 -2.00 -8.90
C LEU A 14 -0.06 -2.78 -9.51
N GLY A 15 0.23 -2.57 -10.78
CA GLY A 15 1.36 -3.22 -11.43
C GLY A 15 2.71 -2.64 -11.04
N ARG A 16 2.74 -1.52 -10.34
CA ARG A 16 3.99 -0.93 -9.88
C ARG A 16 4.38 -1.52 -8.53
N SER A 17 5.68 -1.68 -8.34
CA SER A 17 6.21 -2.25 -7.09
C SER A 17 5.70 -1.48 -5.88
N TRP A 18 5.42 -2.20 -4.80
CA TRP A 18 5.05 -1.69 -3.48
C TRP A 18 3.64 -1.12 -3.36
N ASN A 19 3.00 -0.66 -4.44
CA ASN A 19 1.72 0.05 -4.30
C ASN A 19 0.63 -0.80 -3.64
N GLY A 20 0.43 -2.02 -4.12
CA GLY A 20 -0.55 -2.92 -3.50
C GLY A 20 -0.18 -3.28 -2.07
N LEU A 21 1.11 -3.49 -1.81
CA LEU A 21 1.58 -3.83 -0.46
C LEU A 21 1.36 -2.69 0.53
N ILE A 22 1.58 -1.45 0.11
CA ILE A 22 1.36 -0.29 0.97
C ILE A 22 -0.12 -0.16 1.31
N ILE A 23 -1.00 -0.34 0.33
CA ILE A 23 -2.44 -0.28 0.55
C ILE A 23 -2.87 -1.36 1.54
N ASN A 24 -2.39 -2.59 1.35
CA ASN A 24 -2.68 -3.68 2.26
C ASN A 24 -2.16 -3.39 3.66
N TYR A 25 -0.92 -2.90 3.76
CA TYR A 25 -0.33 -2.55 5.04
C TYR A 25 -1.17 -1.53 5.81
N LEU A 26 -1.54 -0.45 5.15
CA LEU A 26 -2.33 0.59 5.80
C LEU A 26 -3.70 0.08 6.25
N SER A 27 -4.29 -0.82 5.47
CA SER A 27 -5.60 -1.37 5.84
C SER A 27 -5.55 -2.18 7.12
N ARG A 28 -4.38 -2.68 7.50
CA ARG A 28 -4.19 -3.44 8.72
C ARG A 28 -3.78 -2.60 9.91
N CYS A 29 -3.44 -1.35 9.67
CA CYS A 29 -3.05 -0.43 10.74
C CYS A 29 -4.29 0.13 11.44
N ASN A 30 -4.11 0.57 12.68
CA ASN A 30 -5.18 1.23 13.42
C ASN A 30 -5.61 2.49 12.66
N ASP A 31 -6.92 2.68 12.51
CA ASP A 31 -7.49 3.81 11.80
C ASP A 31 -7.01 3.92 10.36
N CYS A 32 -6.54 2.80 9.78
CA CYS A 32 -6.02 2.75 8.40
C CYS A 32 -4.97 3.82 8.14
N SER A 33 -4.12 4.07 9.14
CA SER A 33 -3.11 5.13 9.08
C SER A 33 -1.80 4.68 9.70
N ALA A 34 -0.72 5.33 9.29
CA ALA A 34 0.60 5.06 9.84
C ALA A 34 1.52 6.26 9.64
N HIS A 35 2.48 6.41 10.55
CA HIS A 35 3.57 7.35 10.39
C HIS A 35 4.53 6.85 9.32
N PHE A 36 5.18 7.78 8.64
CA PHE A 36 6.20 7.43 7.65
C PHE A 36 7.28 6.52 8.26
N SER A 37 7.73 6.86 9.47
CA SER A 37 8.77 6.08 10.15
C SER A 37 8.34 4.65 10.44
N ASP A 38 7.08 4.45 10.81
CA ASP A 38 6.56 3.11 11.06
C ASP A 38 6.50 2.30 9.76
N MET A 39 6.09 2.93 8.68
CA MET A 39 6.04 2.29 7.38
C MET A 39 7.43 1.86 6.93
N LYS A 40 8.41 2.75 7.12
CA LYS A 40 9.80 2.46 6.74
C LYS A 40 10.35 1.28 7.54
N ARG A 41 10.05 1.22 8.83
CA ARG A 41 10.47 0.12 9.69
C ARG A 41 9.83 -1.20 9.25
N ASP A 42 8.52 -1.19 9.03
CA ASP A 42 7.77 -2.42 8.80
C ASP A 42 7.94 -2.97 7.39
N LEU A 43 8.11 -2.10 6.40
CA LEU A 43 8.31 -2.52 5.02
C LEU A 43 9.75 -2.91 4.72
N LYS A 44 10.65 -2.69 5.66
CA LYS A 44 12.05 -3.16 5.73
C LYS A 44 12.92 -2.80 4.53
N THR A 45 12.68 -3.39 3.36
CA THR A 45 13.60 -3.26 2.23
C THR A 45 13.36 -2.04 1.35
N ILE A 46 12.25 -1.34 1.53
CA ILE A 46 11.99 -0.15 0.74
C ILE A 46 12.88 1.00 1.22
N THR A 47 13.45 1.77 0.28
CA THR A 47 14.23 2.95 0.67
C THR A 47 13.30 4.10 1.02
N PRO A 48 13.76 5.06 1.85
CA PRO A 48 12.93 6.23 2.16
C PRO A 48 12.49 6.99 0.92
N ARG A 49 13.38 7.11 -0.07
CA ARG A 49 13.05 7.79 -1.33
C ARG A 49 11.96 7.05 -2.08
N ALA A 50 12.09 5.73 -2.20
CA ALA A 50 11.09 4.93 -2.91
C ALA A 50 9.74 5.00 -2.19
N LEU A 51 9.74 4.90 -0.86
CA LEU A 51 8.49 5.00 -0.09
C LEU A 51 7.81 6.35 -0.32
N SER A 52 8.58 7.43 -0.27
CA SER A 52 8.04 8.77 -0.51
C SER A 52 7.42 8.89 -1.90
N LEU A 53 8.10 8.35 -2.93
CA LEU A 53 7.59 8.37 -4.29
C LEU A 53 6.30 7.56 -4.43
N LYS A 54 6.25 6.38 -3.82
CA LYS A 54 5.06 5.54 -3.90
C LYS A 54 3.87 6.18 -3.19
N LEU A 55 4.11 6.78 -2.04
CA LEU A 55 3.05 7.47 -1.32
C LEU A 55 2.52 8.66 -2.12
N SER A 56 3.41 9.38 -2.82
CA SER A 56 2.98 10.46 -3.71
C SER A 56 2.13 9.96 -4.86
N GLU A 57 2.51 8.84 -5.48
CA GLU A 57 1.70 8.21 -6.52
C GLU A 57 0.31 7.84 -6.00
N LEU A 58 0.27 7.19 -4.85
CA LEU A 58 -0.99 6.75 -4.27
C LEU A 58 -1.87 7.95 -3.90
N ALA A 59 -1.26 9.05 -3.46
CA ALA A 59 -2.00 10.28 -3.17
C ALA A 59 -2.59 10.90 -4.44
N GLN A 60 -1.87 10.86 -5.55
CA GLN A 60 -2.37 11.34 -6.83
C GLN A 60 -3.58 10.54 -7.30
N TRP A 61 -3.62 9.26 -6.98
CA TRP A 61 -4.77 8.40 -7.28
C TRP A 61 -5.88 8.53 -6.25
N GLU A 62 -5.66 9.39 -5.24
CA GLU A 62 -6.62 9.61 -4.15
C GLU A 62 -6.88 8.35 -3.33
N LEU A 63 -5.89 7.49 -3.23
CA LEU A 63 -5.97 6.26 -2.43
C LEU A 63 -5.45 6.48 -1.02
N VAL A 64 -4.53 7.41 -0.83
CA VAL A 64 -4.04 7.81 0.49
C VAL A 64 -4.07 9.31 0.59
N GLU A 65 -4.09 9.79 1.85
CA GLU A 65 -4.03 11.21 2.15
C GLU A 65 -2.90 11.45 3.15
N LYS A 66 -2.07 12.44 2.86
CA LYS A 66 -0.98 12.84 3.74
C LYS A 66 -1.51 13.87 4.72
N GLN A 67 -1.29 13.64 6.00
CA GLN A 67 -1.73 14.58 7.04
C GLN A 67 -0.55 14.97 7.92
N ILE A 68 -0.40 16.28 8.17
CA ILE A 68 0.60 16.79 9.09
C ILE A 68 -0.10 16.98 10.42
N ILE A 69 0.26 16.16 11.42
CA ILE A 69 -0.42 16.15 12.71
C ILE A 69 0.31 16.95 13.78
N SER A 70 1.55 17.37 13.50
CA SER A 70 2.34 18.20 14.39
C SER A 70 3.42 18.90 13.58
N THR A 71 3.73 20.13 13.96
CA THR A 71 4.77 20.90 13.28
C THR A 71 6.02 21.12 14.14
N SER A 72 5.96 20.73 15.42
CA SER A 72 7.10 20.94 16.34
C SER A 72 7.19 19.77 17.33
N PRO A 73 7.87 18.68 16.98
CA PRO A 73 8.48 18.36 15.70
C PRO A 73 7.46 17.99 14.62
N VAL A 74 7.89 18.02 13.38
CA VAL A 74 7.01 17.64 12.26
C VAL A 74 6.68 16.15 12.36
N GLN A 75 5.39 15.85 12.37
CA GLN A 75 4.90 14.48 12.34
C GLN A 75 3.90 14.34 11.22
N ILE A 76 4.13 13.35 10.38
CA ILE A 76 3.33 13.11 9.19
C ILE A 76 2.77 11.70 9.25
N ILE A 77 1.45 11.58 9.02
CA ILE A 77 0.82 10.28 8.84
C ILE A 77 0.23 10.19 7.44
N TYR A 78 0.05 8.96 7.00
CA TYR A 78 -0.64 8.64 5.74
C TYR A 78 -1.85 7.79 6.08
N VAL A 79 -2.99 8.17 5.53
CA VAL A 79 -4.27 7.55 5.85
C VAL A 79 -4.91 7.04 4.56
N LEU A 80 -5.45 5.82 4.57
CA LEU A 80 -6.23 5.35 3.43
C LEU A 80 -7.51 6.17 3.33
N THR A 81 -7.81 6.64 2.13
CA THR A 81 -9.09 7.26 1.83
C THR A 81 -10.17 6.18 1.75
N GLU A 82 -11.44 6.60 1.65
CA GLU A 82 -12.52 5.66 1.41
C GLU A 82 -12.26 4.82 0.14
N LYS A 83 -11.78 5.48 -0.91
CA LYS A 83 -11.41 4.84 -2.16
C LYS A 83 -10.28 3.81 -1.94
N GLY A 84 -9.28 4.19 -1.13
CA GLY A 84 -8.18 3.28 -0.80
C GLY A 84 -8.63 2.09 0.01
N GLN A 85 -9.55 2.28 0.96
CA GLN A 85 -10.10 1.18 1.74
C GLN A 85 -10.90 0.22 0.87
N ALA A 86 -11.67 0.75 -0.10
CA ALA A 86 -12.40 -0.09 -1.02
C ALA A 86 -11.45 -0.94 -1.87
N LEU A 87 -10.33 -0.37 -2.29
CA LEU A 87 -9.34 -1.13 -3.04
C LEU A 87 -8.68 -2.19 -2.16
N ALA A 88 -8.37 -1.86 -0.91
CA ALA A 88 -7.82 -2.84 0.03
C ALA A 88 -8.78 -4.02 0.21
N ASP A 89 -10.07 -3.74 0.34
CA ASP A 89 -11.07 -4.81 0.45
C ASP A 89 -11.08 -5.70 -0.79
N ALA A 90 -10.89 -5.12 -1.97
CA ALA A 90 -10.83 -5.89 -3.21
C ALA A 90 -9.58 -6.75 -3.30
N LEU A 91 -8.51 -6.37 -2.58
CA LEU A 91 -7.27 -7.15 -2.56
C LEU A 91 -7.33 -8.35 -1.62
N HIS A 92 -8.28 -8.39 -0.68
CA HIS A 92 -8.41 -9.52 0.24
C HIS A 92 -8.57 -10.86 -0.47
N PRO A 93 -9.46 -11.02 -1.45
CA PRO A 93 -9.55 -12.28 -2.18
C PRO A 93 -8.26 -12.66 -2.89
N ILE A 94 -7.51 -11.66 -3.37
CA ILE A 94 -6.22 -11.92 -4.01
C ILE A 94 -5.22 -12.46 -2.98
N GLU A 95 -5.21 -11.90 -1.78
CA GLU A 95 -4.35 -12.39 -0.71
C GLU A 95 -4.69 -13.84 -0.36
N ALA A 96 -5.96 -14.17 -0.27
CA ALA A 96 -6.41 -15.54 0.01
C ALA A 96 -5.98 -16.50 -1.10
N TRP A 97 -6.11 -16.08 -2.35
CA TRP A 97 -5.65 -16.84 -3.49
C TRP A 97 -4.14 -17.10 -3.38
N ALA A 98 -3.39 -16.05 -3.04
CA ALA A 98 -1.94 -16.15 -2.95
C ALA A 98 -1.51 -17.09 -1.83
N GLN A 99 -2.19 -17.05 -0.69
CA GLN A 99 -1.87 -17.95 0.43
C GLN A 99 -2.11 -19.41 0.06
N THR A 100 -3.05 -19.68 -0.85
CA THR A 100 -3.36 -21.03 -1.28
C THR A 100 -2.38 -21.54 -2.33
N TYR A 101 -1.98 -20.69 -3.27
CA TYR A 101 -1.30 -21.13 -4.48
C TYR A 101 0.14 -20.66 -4.64
N VAL A 102 0.56 -19.60 -3.95
CA VAL A 102 1.91 -19.08 -4.09
C VAL A 102 2.84 -19.80 -3.12
N GLU A 103 3.92 -20.39 -3.65
CA GLU A 103 4.94 -21.00 -2.82
C GLU A 103 5.99 -19.95 -2.47
N LEU A 104 6.31 -19.85 -1.19
CA LEU A 104 7.34 -18.93 -0.72
C LEU A 104 8.70 -19.60 -0.78
N THR A 105 9.72 -18.77 -1.03
CA THR A 105 11.09 -19.27 -1.02
C THR A 105 11.53 -19.62 0.41
N ASP A 106 12.56 -20.44 0.55
CA ASP A 106 13.09 -20.83 1.85
C ASP A 106 13.45 -19.62 2.71
N GLN A 107 13.96 -18.56 2.09
CA GLN A 107 14.33 -17.36 2.82
C GLN A 107 13.13 -16.70 3.52
N ARG A 108 11.95 -16.79 2.94
CA ARG A 108 10.75 -16.23 3.53
C ARG A 108 10.12 -17.15 4.55
N THR A 109 10.15 -18.43 4.29
CA THR A 109 9.55 -19.42 5.18
C THR A 109 10.41 -19.69 6.41
N ALA A 110 11.69 -19.38 6.35
CA ALA A 110 12.62 -19.59 7.45
C ALA A 110 12.51 -18.55 8.56
N LYS A 111 11.66 -17.57 8.43
CA LYS A 111 11.49 -16.53 9.44
C LYS A 111 10.65 -16.99 10.61
#